data_a4b6bbab630a463117d9897a9beba725
#
_entry.id   a4b6bbab630a463117d9897a9beba725
#
_cell.length_a   1.000
_cell.length_b   1.000
_cell.length_c   1.000
_cell.angle_alpha   90.00
_cell.angle_beta   90.00
_cell.angle_gamma   90.00
#
_symmetry.space_group_name_H-M   'P 1'
#
loop_
_entity.id
_entity.type
_entity.pdbx_description
1 polymer ?
#
loop_
_entity_poly.entity_id
_entity_poly.type
_entity_poly.pdbx_seq_one_letter_code
_entity_poly.pdbx_strand_id
1 'polypeptide(L)'
;ASLEDYEETVKKAKEAWKVWADIPAPKRGEIVRQIGDALRQKIKVLGSLVSLEMGKIFVEGVGEVQEYVDVCDYAVGLSRMIGGPILPSERPGHALIEQWNPVGLVGIITAFNFPVAVYGWNSAIAMICGNACLWKGAPTTSLISVAVTKIIAKVLEANKVPGAICSLVCGGADIGTAMARDERMDLLSFTGSTKVGKQVALMVQERF
;
A
#
# COMPACT_ATOMS: atom_id res chain seq x y z
N ALA A 1 6.12 -12.21 -12.39
CA ALA A 1 6.82 -11.08 -12.98
C ALA A 1 8.30 -11.42 -13.13
N SER A 2 8.92 -10.93 -14.18
CA SER A 2 10.38 -10.93 -14.37
C SER A 2 11.00 -9.73 -13.63
N LEU A 3 12.33 -9.67 -13.57
CA LEU A 3 13.03 -8.47 -13.08
C LEU A 3 12.80 -7.26 -14.02
N GLU A 4 12.61 -7.49 -15.30
CA GLU A 4 12.28 -6.43 -16.27
C GLU A 4 10.88 -5.85 -16.00
N ASP A 5 9.87 -6.70 -15.72
CA ASP A 5 8.54 -6.27 -15.31
C ASP A 5 8.59 -5.45 -14.01
N TYR A 6 9.45 -5.88 -13.08
CA TYR A 6 9.69 -5.17 -11.83
C TYR A 6 10.24 -3.76 -12.07
N GLU A 7 11.30 -3.64 -12.88
CA GLU A 7 11.93 -2.36 -13.24
C GLU A 7 10.94 -1.40 -13.89
N GLU A 8 10.15 -1.88 -14.85
CA GLU A 8 9.13 -1.08 -15.51
C GLU A 8 8.05 -0.63 -14.52
N THR A 9 7.64 -1.52 -13.61
CA THR A 9 6.63 -1.23 -12.60
C THR A 9 7.10 -0.15 -11.63
N VAL A 10 8.33 -0.25 -11.12
CA VAL A 10 8.92 0.76 -10.21
C VAL A 10 8.99 2.13 -10.89
N LYS A 11 9.45 2.17 -12.15
CA LYS A 11 9.51 3.42 -12.93
C LYS A 11 8.12 4.07 -13.04
N LYS A 12 7.11 3.30 -13.44
CA LYS A 12 5.73 3.80 -13.55
C LYS A 12 5.17 4.25 -12.21
N ALA A 13 5.44 3.51 -11.13
CA ALA A 13 4.98 3.87 -9.78
C ALA A 13 5.61 5.18 -9.28
N LYS A 14 6.92 5.38 -9.50
CA LYS A 14 7.59 6.66 -9.14
C LYS A 14 7.04 7.85 -9.92
N GLU A 15 6.73 7.68 -11.21
CA GLU A 15 6.09 8.75 -11.99
C GLU A 15 4.65 9.03 -11.50
N ALA A 16 3.87 7.99 -11.21
CA ALA A 16 2.52 8.12 -10.67
C ALA A 16 2.50 8.79 -9.30
N TRP A 17 3.50 8.50 -8.46
CA TRP A 17 3.66 9.14 -7.16
C TRP A 17 3.72 10.67 -7.24
N LYS A 18 4.41 11.24 -8.20
CA LYS A 18 4.51 12.70 -8.36
C LYS A 18 3.13 13.35 -8.51
N VAL A 19 2.25 12.71 -9.28
CA VAL A 19 0.87 13.17 -9.45
C VAL A 19 0.06 13.01 -8.16
N TRP A 20 0.23 11.87 -7.48
CA TRP A 20 -0.52 11.56 -6.27
C TRP A 20 -0.14 12.43 -5.09
N ALA A 21 1.13 12.70 -4.91
CA ALA A 21 1.65 13.53 -3.81
C ALA A 21 1.10 14.96 -3.83
N ASP A 22 0.84 15.51 -5.02
CA ASP A 22 0.29 16.84 -5.19
C ASP A 22 -1.22 16.95 -4.88
N ILE A 23 -1.92 15.82 -4.80
CA ILE A 23 -3.35 15.81 -4.46
C ILE A 23 -3.50 16.05 -2.95
N PRO A 24 -4.32 17.01 -2.49
CA PRO A 24 -4.54 17.25 -1.07
C PRO A 24 -5.05 16.01 -0.32
N ALA A 25 -4.58 15.80 0.92
CA ALA A 25 -4.89 14.61 1.71
C ALA A 25 -6.39 14.28 1.81
N PRO A 26 -7.32 15.24 2.04
CA PRO A 26 -8.74 14.94 2.06
C PRO A 26 -9.31 14.44 0.73
N LYS A 27 -8.72 14.87 -0.41
CA LYS A 27 -9.11 14.36 -1.73
C LYS A 27 -8.57 12.95 -1.97
N ARG A 28 -7.34 12.65 -1.51
CA ARG A 28 -6.82 11.29 -1.49
C ARG A 28 -7.70 10.38 -0.62
N GLY A 29 -8.12 10.88 0.56
CA GLY A 29 -9.05 10.18 1.44
C GLY A 29 -10.36 9.81 0.76
N GLU A 30 -10.94 10.71 -0.06
CA GLU A 30 -12.16 10.42 -0.82
C GLU A 30 -11.95 9.26 -1.83
N ILE A 31 -10.80 9.21 -2.49
CA ILE A 31 -10.47 8.10 -3.41
C ILE A 31 -10.29 6.79 -2.62
N VAL A 32 -9.63 6.82 -1.45
CA VAL A 32 -9.49 5.66 -0.57
C VAL A 32 -10.88 5.17 -0.08
N ARG A 33 -11.80 6.09 0.24
CA ARG A 33 -13.20 5.75 0.57
C ARG A 33 -13.87 4.96 -0.57
N GLN A 34 -13.70 5.42 -1.81
CA GLN A 34 -14.26 4.72 -2.98
C GLN A 34 -13.63 3.34 -3.18
N ILE A 35 -12.34 3.15 -2.86
CA ILE A 35 -11.70 1.84 -2.85
C ILE A 35 -12.37 0.94 -1.80
N GLY A 36 -12.57 1.43 -0.58
CA GLY A 36 -13.28 0.71 0.48
C GLY A 36 -14.69 0.28 0.04
N ASP A 37 -15.45 1.19 -0.59
CA ASP A 37 -16.79 0.88 -1.10
C ASP A 37 -16.77 -0.18 -2.21
N ALA A 38 -15.82 -0.10 -3.13
CA ALA A 38 -15.68 -1.08 -4.21
C ALA A 38 -15.33 -2.48 -3.68
N LEU A 39 -14.49 -2.56 -2.64
CA LEU A 39 -14.17 -3.82 -1.95
C LEU A 39 -15.39 -4.35 -1.17
N ARG A 40 -16.10 -3.49 -0.44
CA ARG A 40 -17.32 -3.84 0.33
C ARG A 40 -18.38 -4.46 -0.56
N GLN A 41 -18.59 -3.94 -1.77
CA GLN A 41 -19.53 -4.52 -2.74
C GLN A 41 -19.16 -5.93 -3.21
N LYS A 42 -17.90 -6.32 -3.10
CA LYS A 42 -17.37 -7.61 -3.55
C LYS A 42 -16.85 -8.50 -2.41
N ILE A 43 -17.15 -8.15 -1.17
CA ILE A 43 -16.58 -8.77 0.03
C ILE A 43 -16.74 -10.29 0.05
N LYS A 44 -17.92 -10.82 -0.31
CA LYS A 44 -18.19 -12.27 -0.31
C LYS A 44 -17.39 -13.00 -1.40
N VAL A 45 -17.29 -12.43 -2.59
CA VAL A 45 -16.55 -13.03 -3.70
C VAL A 45 -15.04 -13.02 -3.41
N LEU A 46 -14.53 -11.91 -2.91
CA LEU A 46 -13.12 -11.80 -2.50
C LEU A 46 -12.82 -12.73 -1.33
N GLY A 47 -13.69 -12.79 -0.31
CA GLY A 47 -13.56 -13.71 0.81
C GLY A 47 -13.56 -15.19 0.38
N SER A 48 -14.41 -15.57 -0.60
CA SER A 48 -14.36 -16.91 -1.20
C SER A 48 -13.01 -17.19 -1.88
N LEU A 49 -12.47 -16.20 -2.60
CA LEU A 49 -11.17 -16.37 -3.27
C LEU A 49 -10.02 -16.51 -2.25
N VAL A 50 -10.04 -15.72 -1.16
CA VAL A 50 -9.10 -15.89 -0.04
C VAL A 50 -9.17 -17.32 0.51
N SER A 51 -10.38 -17.83 0.77
CA SER A 51 -10.58 -19.20 1.28
C SER A 51 -10.06 -20.27 0.31
N LEU A 52 -10.26 -20.09 -0.99
CA LEU A 52 -9.80 -21.02 -2.02
C LEU A 52 -8.27 -21.04 -2.14
N GLU A 53 -7.60 -19.89 -2.07
CA GLU A 53 -6.16 -19.84 -2.26
C GLU A 53 -5.35 -20.24 -1.01
N MET A 54 -5.82 -19.88 0.18
CA MET A 54 -5.00 -20.10 1.38
C MET A 54 -5.63 -21.07 2.41
N GLY A 55 -6.83 -21.55 2.17
CA GLY A 55 -7.44 -22.61 2.97
C GLY A 55 -8.14 -22.17 4.27
N LYS A 56 -8.30 -20.87 4.54
CA LYS A 56 -9.11 -20.44 5.69
C LYS A 56 -10.61 -20.59 5.44
N ILE A 57 -11.39 -20.74 6.50
CA ILE A 57 -12.84 -20.84 6.40
C ILE A 57 -13.45 -19.56 5.81
N PHE A 58 -14.60 -19.70 5.16
CA PHE A 58 -15.24 -18.58 4.43
C PHE A 58 -15.47 -17.34 5.28
N VAL A 59 -15.91 -17.51 6.53
CA VAL A 59 -16.17 -16.39 7.45
C VAL A 59 -14.89 -15.59 7.72
N GLU A 60 -13.75 -16.25 7.90
CA GLU A 60 -12.45 -15.58 8.07
C GLU A 60 -11.97 -14.94 6.78
N GLY A 61 -12.19 -15.57 5.62
CA GLY A 61 -11.88 -14.97 4.33
C GLY A 61 -12.66 -13.67 4.09
N VAL A 62 -13.95 -13.65 4.45
CA VAL A 62 -14.78 -12.44 4.40
C VAL A 62 -14.32 -11.41 5.41
N GLY A 63 -14.00 -11.83 6.65
CA GLY A 63 -13.49 -10.96 7.72
C GLY A 63 -12.20 -10.26 7.31
N GLU A 64 -11.31 -10.96 6.63
CA GLU A 64 -10.06 -10.39 6.15
C GLU A 64 -10.25 -9.26 5.12
N VAL A 65 -11.20 -9.42 4.20
CA VAL A 65 -11.56 -8.35 3.27
C VAL A 65 -12.24 -7.19 4.00
N GLN A 66 -13.06 -7.50 5.02
CA GLN A 66 -13.69 -6.48 5.87
C GLN A 66 -12.64 -5.62 6.59
N GLU A 67 -11.56 -6.21 7.08
CA GLU A 67 -10.48 -5.45 7.72
C GLU A 67 -9.86 -4.41 6.76
N TYR A 68 -9.69 -4.74 5.49
CA TYR A 68 -9.24 -3.74 4.52
C TYR A 68 -10.24 -2.60 4.37
N VAL A 69 -11.54 -2.91 4.30
CA VAL A 69 -12.60 -1.91 4.23
C VAL A 69 -12.58 -1.00 5.45
N ASP A 70 -12.46 -1.58 6.66
CA ASP A 70 -12.44 -0.84 7.92
C ASP A 70 -11.25 0.12 8.01
N VAL A 71 -10.08 -0.29 7.51
CA VAL A 71 -8.91 0.59 7.47
C VAL A 71 -9.06 1.67 6.40
N CYS A 72 -9.76 1.42 5.29
CA CYS A 72 -10.13 2.49 4.36
C CYS A 72 -11.01 3.55 5.06
N ASP A 73 -12.03 3.14 5.82
CA ASP A 73 -12.89 4.06 6.57
C ASP A 73 -12.09 4.86 7.60
N TYR A 74 -11.19 4.21 8.34
CA TYR A 74 -10.28 4.87 9.27
C TYR A 74 -9.36 5.89 8.56
N ALA A 75 -8.78 5.51 7.43
CA ALA A 75 -7.89 6.36 6.65
C ALA A 75 -8.60 7.64 6.15
N VAL A 76 -9.89 7.56 5.81
CA VAL A 76 -10.70 8.74 5.42
C VAL A 76 -10.72 9.77 6.54
N GLY A 77 -10.95 9.36 7.79
CA GLY A 77 -10.91 10.24 8.95
C GLY A 77 -9.52 10.86 9.13
N LEU A 78 -8.48 10.03 9.09
CA LEU A 78 -7.09 10.46 9.21
C LEU A 78 -6.69 11.47 8.15
N SER A 79 -7.19 11.37 6.92
CA SER A 79 -6.85 12.28 5.83
C SER A 79 -7.15 13.77 6.13
N ARG A 80 -8.00 14.04 7.11
CA ARG A 80 -8.35 15.37 7.59
C ARG A 80 -7.69 15.74 8.91
N MET A 81 -6.98 14.81 9.53
CA MET A 81 -6.36 14.95 10.84
C MET A 81 -4.82 14.94 10.79
N ILE A 82 -4.23 14.59 9.64
CA ILE A 82 -2.78 14.62 9.46
C ILE A 82 -2.32 16.07 9.55
N GLY A 83 -1.70 16.40 10.65
CA GLY A 83 -1.19 17.73 10.93
C GLY A 83 -0.08 17.66 11.95
N GLY A 84 0.66 18.74 12.09
CA GLY A 84 1.66 18.90 13.13
C GLY A 84 1.40 20.17 13.93
N PRO A 85 2.05 20.34 15.08
CA PRO A 85 1.90 21.51 15.91
C PRO A 85 2.49 22.75 15.25
N ILE A 86 1.93 23.92 15.62
CA ILE A 86 2.56 25.21 15.43
C ILE A 86 3.18 25.59 16.77
N LEU A 87 4.50 25.75 16.79
CA LEU A 87 5.27 26.02 18.00
C LEU A 87 5.75 27.47 18.01
N PRO A 88 5.84 28.12 19.20
CA PRO A 88 6.43 29.42 19.31
C PRO A 88 7.92 29.39 18.99
N SER A 89 8.40 30.47 18.38
CA SER A 89 9.83 30.67 18.11
C SER A 89 10.42 31.68 19.12
N GLU A 90 11.68 31.50 19.48
CA GLU A 90 12.46 32.51 20.22
C GLU A 90 12.76 33.78 19.37
N ARG A 91 12.59 33.70 18.04
CA ARG A 91 12.82 34.82 17.14
C ARG A 91 11.55 35.66 16.98
N PRO A 92 11.64 36.98 17.13
CA PRO A 92 10.50 37.85 16.92
C PRO A 92 9.89 37.70 15.51
N GLY A 93 8.56 37.57 15.44
CA GLY A 93 7.83 37.47 14.16
C GLY A 93 7.96 36.13 13.45
N HIS A 94 8.44 35.06 14.15
CA HIS A 94 8.59 33.72 13.60
C HIS A 94 7.69 32.71 14.32
N ALA A 95 7.28 31.68 13.59
CA ALA A 95 6.64 30.46 14.13
C ALA A 95 7.36 29.23 13.57
N LEU A 96 7.33 28.14 14.33
CA LEU A 96 7.82 26.82 13.89
C LEU A 96 6.60 25.98 13.50
N ILE A 97 6.62 25.39 12.32
CA ILE A 97 5.53 24.56 11.81
C ILE A 97 6.09 23.16 11.58
N GLU A 98 5.50 22.16 12.23
CA GLU A 98 5.72 20.76 11.91
C GLU A 98 4.81 20.35 10.74
N GLN A 99 5.39 19.75 9.72
CA GLN A 99 4.65 19.31 8.53
C GLN A 99 5.06 17.90 8.15
N TRP A 100 4.07 17.03 7.95
CA TRP A 100 4.28 15.67 7.45
C TRP A 100 4.18 15.65 5.93
N ASN A 101 5.25 15.17 5.28
CA ASN A 101 5.32 15.06 3.83
C ASN A 101 5.33 13.59 3.38
N PRO A 102 4.85 13.28 2.17
CA PRO A 102 4.97 11.94 1.59
C PRO A 102 6.44 11.50 1.52
N VAL A 103 6.69 10.23 1.82
CA VAL A 103 8.05 9.65 1.69
C VAL A 103 8.38 9.23 0.27
N GLY A 104 7.39 8.78 -0.50
CA GLY A 104 7.61 8.37 -1.89
C GLY A 104 6.92 7.06 -2.27
N LEU A 105 7.69 6.09 -2.74
CA LEU A 105 7.23 4.76 -3.09
C LEU A 105 7.37 3.80 -1.91
N VAL A 106 6.25 3.26 -1.44
CA VAL A 106 6.18 2.29 -0.34
C VAL A 106 6.09 0.89 -0.92
N GLY A 107 7.11 0.08 -0.70
CA GLY A 107 7.08 -1.36 -0.97
C GLY A 107 6.32 -2.09 0.14
N ILE A 108 5.42 -3.00 -0.22
CA ILE A 108 4.62 -3.77 0.73
C ILE A 108 4.75 -5.26 0.38
N ILE A 109 5.47 -6.01 1.21
CA ILE A 109 5.62 -7.46 1.08
C ILE A 109 4.72 -8.12 2.11
N THR A 110 3.79 -8.97 1.64
CA THR A 110 2.81 -9.64 2.48
C THR A 110 2.97 -11.15 2.49
N ALA A 111 2.58 -11.79 3.59
CA ALA A 111 2.59 -13.23 3.76
C ALA A 111 1.28 -13.86 3.24
N PHE A 112 1.30 -15.20 3.05
CA PHE A 112 0.18 -15.94 2.50
C PHE A 112 -1.04 -16.05 3.44
N ASN A 113 -0.82 -15.97 4.76
CA ASN A 113 -1.86 -16.21 5.76
C ASN A 113 -2.86 -15.06 5.93
N PHE A 114 -2.49 -13.84 5.53
CA PHE A 114 -3.36 -12.67 5.44
C PHE A 114 -3.10 -11.92 4.11
N PRO A 115 -3.51 -12.54 2.98
CA PRO A 115 -3.13 -12.04 1.65
C PRO A 115 -3.78 -10.72 1.25
N VAL A 116 -4.84 -10.29 1.93
CA VAL A 116 -5.56 -9.03 1.63
C VAL A 116 -5.40 -8.00 2.74
N ALA A 117 -5.67 -8.38 3.99
CA ALA A 117 -5.74 -7.46 5.11
C ALA A 117 -4.44 -6.69 5.32
N VAL A 118 -3.29 -7.39 5.30
CA VAL A 118 -1.98 -6.77 5.52
C VAL A 118 -1.65 -5.72 4.45
N TYR A 119 -1.99 -5.99 3.19
CA TYR A 119 -1.86 -4.99 2.15
C TYR A 119 -2.78 -3.79 2.42
N GLY A 120 -4.02 -4.07 2.80
CA GLY A 120 -5.03 -3.06 3.12
C GLY A 120 -4.57 -2.11 4.23
N TRP A 121 -4.08 -2.65 5.35
CA TRP A 121 -3.59 -1.86 6.48
C TRP A 121 -2.48 -0.89 6.08
N ASN A 122 -1.53 -1.38 5.28
CA ASN A 122 -0.40 -0.58 4.83
C ASN A 122 -0.78 0.43 3.74
N SER A 123 -1.49 -0.03 2.69
CA SER A 123 -1.76 0.78 1.50
C SER A 123 -2.75 1.91 1.78
N ALA A 124 -3.83 1.67 2.54
CA ALA A 124 -4.81 2.71 2.84
C ALA A 124 -4.18 3.91 3.56
N ILE A 125 -3.34 3.64 4.56
CA ILE A 125 -2.61 4.69 5.30
C ILE A 125 -1.53 5.34 4.43
N ALA A 126 -0.73 4.55 3.71
CA ALA A 126 0.30 5.09 2.82
C ALA A 126 -0.29 6.01 1.76
N MET A 127 -1.44 5.64 1.17
CA MET A 127 -2.12 6.43 0.15
C MET A 127 -2.59 7.80 0.68
N ILE A 128 -3.26 7.85 1.83
CA ILE A 128 -3.71 9.14 2.37
C ILE A 128 -2.54 10.04 2.78
N CYS A 129 -1.40 9.46 3.15
CA CYS A 129 -0.15 10.18 3.39
C CYS A 129 0.55 10.64 2.10
N GLY A 130 -0.02 10.36 0.92
CA GLY A 130 0.49 10.82 -0.37
C GLY A 130 1.56 9.93 -1.00
N ASN A 131 1.66 8.67 -0.57
CA ASN A 131 2.63 7.71 -1.09
C ASN A 131 2.01 6.82 -2.18
N ALA A 132 2.81 6.39 -3.15
CA ALA A 132 2.47 5.29 -4.03
C ALA A 132 2.86 3.95 -3.37
N CYS A 133 2.18 2.86 -3.74
CA CYS A 133 2.37 1.55 -3.17
C CYS A 133 2.76 0.53 -4.24
N LEU A 134 3.80 -0.23 -3.99
CA LEU A 134 4.16 -1.41 -4.77
C LEU A 134 3.98 -2.67 -3.92
N TRP A 135 2.99 -3.47 -4.27
CA TRP A 135 2.66 -4.69 -3.56
C TRP A 135 3.38 -5.90 -4.13
N LYS A 136 3.94 -6.72 -3.26
CA LYS A 136 4.39 -8.08 -3.55
C LYS A 136 3.71 -9.05 -2.59
N GLY A 137 2.65 -9.72 -3.05
CA GLY A 137 2.00 -10.79 -2.32
C GLY A 137 2.84 -12.08 -2.25
N ALA A 138 2.38 -13.04 -1.45
CA ALA A 138 2.95 -14.37 -1.46
C ALA A 138 2.62 -15.09 -2.79
N PRO A 139 3.53 -15.91 -3.35
CA PRO A 139 3.28 -16.60 -4.62
C PRO A 139 2.04 -17.48 -4.61
N THR A 140 1.72 -18.08 -3.47
CA THR A 140 0.58 -18.99 -3.29
C THR A 140 -0.78 -18.30 -3.22
N THR A 141 -0.83 -16.97 -3.13
CA THR A 141 -2.06 -16.17 -3.02
C THR A 141 -2.06 -15.04 -4.05
N SER A 142 -1.60 -15.33 -5.25
CA SER A 142 -1.46 -14.33 -6.30
C SER A 142 -2.78 -13.92 -6.94
N LEU A 143 -3.78 -14.82 -7.01
CA LEU A 143 -5.07 -14.52 -7.65
C LEU A 143 -5.84 -13.46 -6.88
N ILE A 144 -5.89 -13.56 -5.56
CA ILE A 144 -6.55 -12.54 -4.74
C ILE A 144 -5.81 -11.20 -4.83
N SER A 145 -4.48 -11.20 -4.87
CA SER A 145 -3.70 -9.98 -5.05
C SER A 145 -4.03 -9.28 -6.37
N VAL A 146 -4.11 -10.04 -7.47
CA VAL A 146 -4.52 -9.53 -8.79
C VAL A 146 -5.95 -9.02 -8.77
N ALA A 147 -6.89 -9.75 -8.14
CA ALA A 147 -8.29 -9.35 -8.07
C ALA A 147 -8.47 -8.01 -7.34
N VAL A 148 -7.82 -7.85 -6.19
CA VAL A 148 -7.84 -6.61 -5.39
C VAL A 148 -7.22 -5.47 -6.18
N THR A 149 -6.04 -5.66 -6.77
CA THR A 149 -5.36 -4.63 -7.57
C THR A 149 -6.23 -4.15 -8.75
N LYS A 150 -6.93 -5.06 -9.43
CA LYS A 150 -7.85 -4.69 -10.52
C LYS A 150 -9.03 -3.84 -10.04
N ILE A 151 -9.54 -4.08 -8.83
CA ILE A 151 -10.61 -3.26 -8.25
C ILE A 151 -10.07 -1.85 -7.96
N ILE A 152 -8.90 -1.76 -7.32
CA ILE A 152 -8.25 -0.50 -7.00
C ILE A 152 -7.96 0.31 -8.28
N ALA A 153 -7.38 -0.33 -9.29
CA ALA A 153 -7.05 0.32 -10.57
C ALA A 153 -8.30 0.96 -11.22
N LYS A 154 -9.46 0.26 -11.22
CA LYS A 154 -10.71 0.82 -11.74
C LYS A 154 -11.17 2.07 -10.98
N VAL A 155 -11.00 2.10 -9.67
CA VAL A 155 -11.34 3.28 -8.86
C VAL A 155 -10.39 4.44 -9.17
N LEU A 156 -9.10 4.18 -9.28
CA LEU A 156 -8.10 5.19 -9.63
C LEU A 156 -8.37 5.78 -11.03
N GLU A 157 -8.63 4.93 -12.02
CA GLU A 157 -8.97 5.33 -13.39
C GLU A 157 -10.25 6.17 -13.44
N ALA A 158 -11.30 5.78 -12.70
CA ALA A 158 -12.54 6.54 -12.60
C ALA A 158 -12.34 7.94 -12.03
N ASN A 159 -11.33 8.11 -11.16
CA ASN A 159 -10.91 9.40 -10.60
C ASN A 159 -9.86 10.12 -11.47
N LYS A 160 -9.53 9.61 -12.65
CA LYS A 160 -8.54 10.19 -13.57
C LYS A 160 -7.13 10.32 -12.97
N VAL A 161 -6.77 9.41 -12.07
CA VAL A 161 -5.43 9.31 -11.50
C VAL A 161 -4.72 8.04 -11.99
N PRO A 162 -3.38 8.03 -12.08
CA PRO A 162 -2.65 6.88 -12.62
C PRO A 162 -2.88 5.62 -11.80
N GLY A 163 -3.24 4.51 -12.43
CA GLY A 163 -3.39 3.21 -11.77
C GLY A 163 -2.10 2.71 -11.10
N ALA A 164 -0.96 3.13 -11.60
CA ALA A 164 0.36 2.80 -11.06
C ALA A 164 0.64 3.36 -9.65
N ILE A 165 -0.26 4.18 -9.09
CA ILE A 165 -0.23 4.55 -7.64
C ILE A 165 -0.33 3.31 -6.76
N CYS A 166 -1.09 2.28 -7.21
CA CYS A 166 -1.19 0.97 -6.55
C CYS A 166 -0.75 -0.12 -7.53
N SER A 167 0.53 -0.40 -7.57
CA SER A 167 1.15 -1.39 -8.44
C SER A 167 1.28 -2.75 -7.75
N LEU A 168 1.31 -3.83 -8.54
CA LEU A 168 1.49 -5.20 -8.08
C LEU A 168 2.60 -5.89 -8.88
N VAL A 169 3.47 -6.59 -8.18
CA VAL A 169 4.41 -7.55 -8.77
C VAL A 169 4.22 -8.93 -8.13
N CYS A 170 3.94 -9.94 -8.94
CA CYS A 170 3.85 -11.32 -8.49
C CYS A 170 5.20 -11.99 -8.72
N GLY A 171 5.76 -12.63 -7.70
CA GLY A 171 7.06 -13.30 -7.83
C GLY A 171 7.53 -13.95 -6.54
N GLY A 172 8.64 -14.63 -6.60
CA GLY A 172 9.27 -15.34 -5.49
C GLY A 172 10.15 -14.45 -4.61
N ALA A 173 11.17 -15.08 -4.04
CA ALA A 173 12.16 -14.40 -3.20
C ALA A 173 13.08 -13.46 -3.99
N ASP A 174 13.27 -13.72 -5.27
CA ASP A 174 14.03 -12.90 -6.22
C ASP A 174 13.45 -11.48 -6.33
N ILE A 175 12.14 -11.36 -6.56
CA ILE A 175 11.45 -10.06 -6.60
C ILE A 175 11.45 -9.40 -5.22
N GLY A 176 11.25 -10.18 -4.13
CA GLY A 176 11.34 -9.65 -2.77
C GLY A 176 12.72 -9.09 -2.44
N THR A 177 13.78 -9.76 -2.89
CA THR A 177 15.16 -9.30 -2.75
C THR A 177 15.44 -8.05 -3.58
N ALA A 178 14.94 -8.01 -4.83
CA ALA A 178 15.03 -6.82 -5.66
C ALA A 178 14.38 -5.61 -4.96
N MET A 179 13.16 -5.77 -4.43
CA MET A 179 12.49 -4.70 -3.67
C MET A 179 13.29 -4.25 -2.44
N ALA A 180 13.87 -5.20 -1.69
CA ALA A 180 14.61 -4.87 -0.46
C ALA A 180 15.91 -4.09 -0.74
N ARG A 181 16.54 -4.32 -1.88
CA ARG A 181 17.81 -3.70 -2.30
C ARG A 181 17.64 -2.44 -3.14
N ASP A 182 16.41 -2.16 -3.61
CA ASP A 182 16.15 -1.04 -4.50
C ASP A 182 16.10 0.29 -3.72
N GLU A 183 17.04 1.18 -3.97
CA GLU A 183 17.12 2.52 -3.38
C GLU A 183 15.92 3.41 -3.73
N ARG A 184 15.15 3.06 -4.76
CA ARG A 184 13.93 3.78 -5.14
C ARG A 184 12.72 3.44 -4.25
N MET A 185 12.82 2.39 -3.41
CA MET A 185 11.85 2.09 -2.37
C MET A 185 12.15 2.96 -1.16
N ASP A 186 11.40 4.04 -0.99
CA ASP A 186 11.61 5.01 0.09
C ASP A 186 11.22 4.44 1.48
N LEU A 187 10.33 3.45 1.49
CA LEU A 187 9.96 2.67 2.67
C LEU A 187 9.62 1.24 2.26
N LEU A 188 10.00 0.25 3.05
CA LEU A 188 9.63 -1.14 2.85
C LEU A 188 8.92 -1.70 4.09
N SER A 189 7.64 -2.06 3.93
CA SER A 189 6.88 -2.83 4.92
C SER A 189 6.98 -4.31 4.59
N PHE A 190 7.41 -5.11 5.57
CA PHE A 190 7.53 -6.57 5.44
C PHE A 190 6.70 -7.27 6.50
N THR A 191 5.87 -8.21 6.06
CA THR A 191 5.16 -9.15 6.94
C THR A 191 5.47 -10.58 6.51
N GLY A 192 5.99 -11.38 7.44
CA GLY A 192 6.41 -12.75 7.19
C GLY A 192 7.15 -13.35 8.38
N SER A 193 7.97 -14.38 8.15
CA SER A 193 8.74 -15.00 9.21
C SER A 193 9.86 -14.10 9.75
N THR A 194 10.15 -14.21 11.03
CA THR A 194 11.26 -13.48 11.67
C THR A 194 12.60 -13.70 10.97
N LYS A 195 12.85 -14.92 10.49
CA LYS A 195 14.09 -15.26 9.76
C LYS A 195 14.23 -14.44 8.47
N VAL A 196 13.16 -14.37 7.66
CA VAL A 196 13.18 -13.60 6.41
C VAL A 196 13.15 -12.09 6.71
N GLY A 197 12.38 -11.66 7.71
CA GLY A 197 12.34 -10.26 8.14
C GLY A 197 13.72 -9.73 8.53
N LYS A 198 14.53 -10.53 9.24
CA LYS A 198 15.92 -10.16 9.54
C LYS A 198 16.76 -9.98 8.27
N GLN A 199 16.61 -10.87 7.29
CA GLN A 199 17.33 -10.74 6.01
C GLN A 199 16.91 -9.48 5.24
N VAL A 200 15.60 -9.22 5.15
CA VAL A 200 15.08 -8.01 4.53
C VAL A 200 15.59 -6.75 5.22
N ALA A 201 15.57 -6.71 6.56
CA ALA A 201 16.06 -5.56 7.33
C ALA A 201 17.56 -5.28 7.05
N LEU A 202 18.38 -6.32 6.98
CA LEU A 202 19.80 -6.17 6.66
C LEU A 202 20.01 -5.61 5.25
N MET A 203 19.28 -6.14 4.24
CA MET A 203 19.36 -5.63 2.85
C MET A 203 18.93 -4.16 2.75
N VAL A 204 17.91 -3.77 3.52
CA VAL A 204 17.46 -2.38 3.54
C VAL A 204 18.50 -1.48 4.21
N GLN A 205 19.14 -1.95 5.30
CA GLN A 205 20.19 -1.19 5.98
C GLN A 205 21.45 -1.01 5.13
N GLU A 206 21.79 -1.99 4.28
CA GLU A 206 22.96 -1.92 3.39
C GLU A 206 22.90 -0.80 2.34
N ARG A 207 21.72 -0.22 2.09
CA ARG A 207 21.52 0.85 1.10
C ARG A 207 21.44 2.27 1.66
N PHE A 208 21.66 2.44 2.97
CA PHE A 208 21.72 3.74 3.66
C PHE A 208 23.15 4.20 3.90
#